data_32949a83aae2bdd58d215e3913b6af10
#
_entry.id   32949a83aae2bdd58d215e3913b6af10
#
_cell.length_a   1.000
_cell.length_b   1.000
_cell.length_c   1.000
_cell.angle_alpha   90.00
_cell.angle_beta   90.00
_cell.angle_gamma   90.00
#
_symmetry.space_group_name_H-M   'P 1'
#
loop_
_entity.id
_entity.type
_entity.pdbx_description
1 polymer ?
#
loop_
_entity_poly.entity_id
_entity_poly.type
_entity_poly.pdbx_seq_one_letter_code
_entity_poly.pdbx_strand_id
1 'polypeptide(L)'
;MEGQNNSLWGVIRQHFNSLPDKNEERDTISQITDGISFKGSNLWILIFAILIASLGLNVNSTAVIIGAMLISPLMGPITGMGLSIGINDLQFLKRSFKNYLVMVVIAVITATLYFLITPLKEAQSELLSRTSPTLYDVLIAICGGAAGIIALSTKGKGNVI
;
A
#
# COMPACT_ATOMS: atom_id res chain seq x y z
N MET A 1 21.28 -27.57 -37.57
CA MET A 1 20.12 -28.22 -36.90
C MET A 1 20.45 -28.31 -35.42
N GLU A 2 20.28 -27.21 -34.71
CA GLU A 2 20.45 -27.15 -33.24
C GLU A 2 19.10 -27.35 -32.60
N GLY A 3 18.99 -28.47 -31.90
CA GLY A 3 17.78 -28.83 -31.17
C GLY A 3 17.47 -27.82 -30.06
N GLN A 4 16.38 -27.10 -30.21
CA GLN A 4 15.77 -26.31 -29.17
C GLN A 4 15.37 -27.22 -27.99
N ASN A 5 16.24 -27.28 -27.02
CA ASN A 5 15.95 -27.94 -25.75
C ASN A 5 14.98 -27.08 -24.96
N ASN A 6 13.70 -27.10 -25.39
CA ASN A 6 12.57 -26.51 -24.64
C ASN A 6 12.32 -27.37 -23.40
N SER A 7 13.30 -27.43 -22.50
CA SER A 7 13.09 -27.97 -21.17
C SER A 7 12.07 -27.07 -20.46
N LEU A 8 10.98 -27.66 -19.95
CA LEU A 8 10.00 -26.99 -19.09
C LEU A 8 10.68 -26.17 -17.99
N TRP A 9 11.85 -26.62 -17.52
CA TRP A 9 12.72 -25.89 -16.60
C TRP A 9 13.28 -24.59 -17.18
N GLY A 10 13.59 -24.52 -18.46
CA GLY A 10 14.02 -23.29 -19.12
C GLY A 10 12.93 -22.23 -19.18
N VAL A 11 11.70 -22.65 -19.51
CA VAL A 11 10.52 -21.78 -19.56
C VAL A 11 10.15 -21.31 -18.16
N ILE A 12 10.16 -22.20 -17.18
CA ILE A 12 9.90 -21.86 -15.77
C ILE A 12 10.94 -20.87 -15.26
N ARG A 13 12.24 -21.13 -15.52
CA ARG A 13 13.32 -20.24 -15.08
C ARG A 13 13.26 -18.87 -15.74
N GLN A 14 12.82 -18.78 -16.98
CA GLN A 14 12.65 -17.51 -17.69
C GLN A 14 11.45 -16.70 -17.16
N HIS A 15 10.37 -17.39 -16.77
CA HIS A 15 9.21 -16.74 -16.11
C HIS A 15 9.47 -16.35 -14.65
N PHE A 16 10.33 -17.08 -13.94
CA PHE A 16 10.71 -16.76 -12.55
C PHE A 16 11.94 -15.85 -12.45
N ASN A 17 12.61 -15.53 -13.57
CA ASN A 17 13.75 -14.62 -13.56
C ASN A 17 13.24 -13.17 -13.63
N SER A 18 12.67 -12.71 -12.52
CA SER A 18 12.20 -11.33 -12.31
C SER A 18 13.30 -10.43 -11.74
N LEU A 19 14.56 -10.61 -12.20
CA LEU A 19 15.60 -9.62 -11.90
C LEU A 19 15.28 -8.36 -12.71
N PRO A 20 14.96 -7.23 -12.06
CA PRO A 20 14.65 -5.99 -12.74
C PRO A 20 15.89 -5.50 -13.51
N ASP A 21 15.68 -5.06 -14.75
CA ASP A 21 16.70 -4.34 -15.50
C ASP A 21 16.94 -2.98 -14.82
N LYS A 22 18.15 -2.42 -14.93
CA LYS A 22 18.53 -1.13 -14.29
C LYS A 22 17.58 0.03 -14.65
N ASN A 23 16.93 -0.05 -15.80
CA ASN A 23 15.93 0.93 -16.22
C ASN A 23 14.61 0.74 -15.46
N GLU A 24 14.17 -0.51 -15.22
CA GLU A 24 12.97 -0.85 -14.44
C GLU A 24 13.14 -0.45 -12.98
N GLU A 25 14.33 -0.56 -12.41
CA GLU A 25 14.64 -0.11 -11.05
C GLU A 25 14.46 1.42 -10.91
N ARG A 26 14.96 2.20 -11.86
CA ARG A 26 14.79 3.67 -11.88
C ARG A 26 13.33 4.07 -12.03
N ASP A 27 12.58 3.39 -12.88
CA ASP A 27 11.15 3.65 -13.08
C ASP A 27 10.35 3.32 -11.82
N THR A 28 10.67 2.24 -11.13
CA THR A 28 10.05 1.85 -9.86
C THR A 28 10.33 2.88 -8.77
N ILE A 29 11.58 3.33 -8.64
CA ILE A 29 11.96 4.39 -7.68
C ILE A 29 11.23 5.70 -8.00
N SER A 30 11.13 6.06 -9.28
CA SER A 30 10.40 7.26 -9.72
C SER A 30 8.91 7.17 -9.38
N GLN A 31 8.25 6.05 -9.65
CA GLN A 31 6.83 5.86 -9.31
C GLN A 31 6.57 5.94 -7.80
N ILE A 32 7.44 5.34 -6.99
CA ILE A 32 7.34 5.42 -5.52
C ILE A 32 7.56 6.87 -5.07
N THR A 33 8.53 7.58 -5.65
CA THR A 33 8.83 8.97 -5.33
C THR A 33 7.67 9.90 -5.68
N ASP A 34 7.02 9.68 -6.82
CA ASP A 34 5.83 10.44 -7.23
C ASP A 34 4.63 10.16 -6.32
N GLY A 35 4.48 8.92 -5.86
CA GLY A 35 3.45 8.50 -4.90
C GLY A 35 3.58 9.13 -3.52
N ILE A 36 4.80 9.57 -3.13
CA ILE A 36 5.03 10.26 -1.86
C ILE A 36 4.61 11.72 -1.91
N SER A 37 4.57 12.33 -3.11
CA SER A 37 4.27 13.75 -3.23
C SER A 37 2.82 14.03 -2.80
N PHE A 38 2.68 14.88 -1.78
CA PHE A 38 1.39 15.32 -1.26
C PHE A 38 0.79 16.34 -2.24
N LYS A 39 -0.01 15.85 -3.19
CA LYS A 39 -0.81 16.69 -4.09
C LYS A 39 -2.17 16.96 -3.47
N GLY A 40 -2.78 18.12 -3.74
CA GLY A 40 -4.08 18.47 -3.18
C GLY A 40 -5.20 17.45 -3.47
N SER A 41 -5.15 16.75 -4.60
CA SER A 41 -6.06 15.66 -4.93
C SER A 41 -5.98 14.49 -3.94
N ASN A 42 -4.77 14.15 -3.48
CA ASN A 42 -4.56 13.06 -2.52
C ASN A 42 -5.19 13.38 -1.15
N LEU A 43 -5.28 14.66 -0.79
CA LEU A 43 -5.97 15.10 0.42
C LEU A 43 -7.46 14.77 0.38
N TRP A 44 -8.13 15.11 -0.72
CA TRP A 44 -9.56 14.82 -0.87
C TRP A 44 -9.84 13.32 -0.92
N ILE A 45 -8.99 12.56 -1.63
CA ILE A 45 -9.09 11.09 -1.66
C ILE A 45 -8.94 10.51 -0.27
N LEU A 46 -7.99 11.01 0.53
CA LEU A 46 -7.78 10.59 1.91
C LEU A 46 -9.02 10.87 2.77
N ILE A 47 -9.58 12.08 2.71
CA ILE A 47 -10.78 12.45 3.47
C ILE A 47 -11.94 11.52 3.13
N PHE A 48 -12.22 11.30 1.84
CA PHE A 48 -13.30 10.39 1.44
C PHE A 48 -13.03 8.94 1.83
N ALA A 49 -11.78 8.47 1.72
CA ALA A 49 -11.41 7.12 2.15
C ALA A 49 -11.67 6.92 3.66
N ILE A 50 -11.30 7.91 4.49
CA ILE A 50 -11.55 7.86 5.93
C ILE A 50 -13.04 7.92 6.26
N LEU A 51 -13.83 8.74 5.55
CA LEU A 51 -15.28 8.76 5.72
C LEU A 51 -15.92 7.41 5.37
N ILE A 52 -15.51 6.79 4.24
CA ILE A 52 -15.98 5.46 3.85
C ILE A 52 -15.57 4.41 4.89
N ALA A 53 -14.34 4.46 5.40
CA ALA A 53 -13.89 3.56 6.47
C ALA A 53 -14.71 3.73 7.75
N SER A 54 -15.00 4.98 8.14
CA SER A 54 -15.80 5.31 9.33
C SER A 54 -17.25 4.84 9.18
N LEU A 55 -17.84 5.00 7.99
CA LEU A 55 -19.14 4.42 7.66
C LEU A 55 -19.11 2.89 7.72
N GLY A 56 -18.06 2.27 7.16
CA GLY A 56 -17.85 0.82 7.21
C GLY A 56 -17.79 0.28 8.65
N LEU A 57 -17.11 0.99 9.54
CA LEU A 57 -17.08 0.68 10.97
C LEU A 57 -18.47 0.82 11.62
N ASN A 58 -19.23 1.85 11.27
CA ASN A 58 -20.54 2.08 11.82
C ASN A 58 -21.57 1.02 11.40
N VAL A 59 -21.50 0.54 10.16
CA VAL A 59 -22.37 -0.54 9.63
C VAL A 59 -21.78 -1.94 9.82
N ASN A 60 -20.63 -2.06 10.48
CA ASN A 60 -19.91 -3.33 10.73
C ASN A 60 -19.65 -4.13 9.44
N SER A 61 -19.23 -3.45 8.37
CA SER A 61 -18.97 -4.06 7.06
C SER A 61 -17.48 -4.11 6.75
N THR A 62 -16.89 -5.31 6.86
CA THR A 62 -15.50 -5.57 6.50
C THR A 62 -15.19 -5.20 5.06
N ALA A 63 -16.10 -5.50 4.13
CA ALA A 63 -15.91 -5.23 2.70
C ALA A 63 -15.76 -3.73 2.41
N VAL A 64 -16.57 -2.88 3.06
CA VAL A 64 -16.47 -1.41 2.91
C VAL A 64 -15.16 -0.88 3.48
N ILE A 65 -14.72 -1.41 4.63
CA ILE A 65 -13.45 -1.00 5.25
C ILE A 65 -12.27 -1.37 4.36
N ILE A 66 -12.25 -2.59 3.79
CA ILE A 66 -11.21 -3.03 2.86
C ILE A 66 -11.20 -2.14 1.60
N GLY A 67 -12.37 -1.84 1.03
CA GLY A 67 -12.49 -0.92 -0.10
C GLY A 67 -11.89 0.46 0.19
N ALA A 68 -12.16 1.02 1.37
CA ALA A 68 -11.59 2.28 1.82
C ALA A 68 -10.05 2.24 1.94
N MET A 69 -9.50 1.13 2.43
CA MET A 69 -8.05 0.93 2.53
C MET A 69 -7.36 0.90 1.16
N LEU A 70 -8.00 0.29 0.15
CA LEU A 70 -7.47 0.22 -1.21
C LEU A 70 -7.43 1.58 -1.91
N ILE A 71 -8.37 2.47 -1.58
CA ILE A 71 -8.46 3.82 -2.16
C ILE A 71 -7.49 4.78 -1.45
N SER A 72 -7.13 4.50 -0.19
CA SER A 72 -6.34 5.40 0.63
C SER A 72 -4.94 5.67 0.06
N PRO A 73 -4.51 6.94 -0.05
CA PRO A 73 -3.19 7.31 -0.56
C PRO A 73 -2.05 7.11 0.44
N LEU A 74 -2.30 6.49 1.60
CA LEU A 74 -1.29 6.23 2.63
C LEU A 74 -0.21 5.25 2.17
N MET A 75 -0.50 4.41 1.18
CA MET A 75 0.43 3.40 0.70
C MET A 75 1.71 4.02 0.10
N GLY A 76 1.61 5.18 -0.59
CA GLY A 76 2.75 5.88 -1.16
C GLY A 76 3.85 6.21 -0.13
N PRO A 77 3.56 6.98 0.91
CA PRO A 77 4.53 7.28 1.97
C PRO A 77 5.05 6.04 2.71
N ILE A 78 4.23 5.00 2.92
CA ILE A 78 4.64 3.76 3.60
C ILE A 78 5.66 2.99 2.76
N THR A 79 5.39 2.80 1.46
CA THR A 79 6.33 2.16 0.53
C THR A 79 7.60 2.98 0.35
N GLY A 80 7.48 4.31 0.35
CA GLY A 80 8.62 5.22 0.33
C GLY A 80 9.52 5.12 1.56
N MET A 81 8.97 4.95 2.75
CA MET A 81 9.74 4.67 3.96
C MET A 81 10.47 3.33 3.86
N GLY A 82 9.81 2.28 3.38
CA GLY A 82 10.42 0.97 3.17
C GLY A 82 11.58 1.02 2.18
N LEU A 83 11.38 1.68 1.04
CA LEU A 83 12.43 1.86 0.04
C LEU A 83 13.61 2.65 0.57
N SER A 84 13.37 3.76 1.29
CA SER A 84 14.42 4.61 1.84
C SER A 84 15.32 3.88 2.83
N ILE A 85 14.79 2.95 3.60
CA ILE A 85 15.57 2.06 4.47
C ILE A 85 16.41 1.10 3.63
N GLY A 86 15.82 0.52 2.57
CA GLY A 86 16.51 -0.41 1.68
C GLY A 86 17.70 0.21 0.94
N ILE A 87 17.57 1.47 0.47
CA ILE A 87 18.65 2.21 -0.22
C ILE A 87 19.52 3.05 0.72
N ASN A 88 19.25 3.02 2.03
CA ASN A 88 19.96 3.77 3.07
C ASN A 88 19.95 5.30 2.84
N ASP A 89 18.83 5.85 2.34
CA ASP A 89 18.64 7.28 2.12
C ASP A 89 17.81 7.89 3.25
N LEU A 90 18.49 8.48 4.26
CA LEU A 90 17.86 9.12 5.40
C LEU A 90 17.09 10.40 5.05
N GLN A 91 17.47 11.09 3.97
CA GLN A 91 16.77 12.30 3.53
C GLN A 91 15.41 11.96 2.93
N PHE A 92 15.38 10.92 2.12
CA PHE A 92 14.17 10.37 1.55
C PHE A 92 13.24 9.80 2.63
N LEU A 93 13.80 9.11 3.64
CA LEU A 93 13.07 8.62 4.81
C LEU A 93 12.36 9.75 5.56
N LYS A 94 13.08 10.83 5.90
CA LYS A 94 12.51 11.99 6.61
C LYS A 94 11.36 12.64 5.81
N ARG A 95 11.49 12.75 4.50
CA ARG A 95 10.46 13.31 3.62
C ARG A 95 9.21 12.41 3.60
N SER A 96 9.38 11.10 3.43
CA SER A 96 8.29 10.12 3.42
C SER A 96 7.58 10.09 4.77
N PHE A 97 8.33 10.06 5.86
CA PHE A 97 7.79 10.07 7.22
C PHE A 97 7.00 11.35 7.53
N LYS A 98 7.52 12.53 7.15
CA LYS A 98 6.80 13.80 7.31
C LYS A 98 5.46 13.78 6.58
N ASN A 99 5.43 13.34 5.33
CA ASN A 99 4.20 13.26 4.55
C ASN A 99 3.21 12.25 5.14
N TYR A 100 3.70 11.09 5.59
CA TYR A 100 2.90 10.11 6.31
C TYR A 100 2.25 10.70 7.56
N LEU A 101 3.03 11.42 8.38
CA LEU A 101 2.55 12.02 9.64
C LEU A 101 1.45 13.06 9.38
N VAL A 102 1.61 13.91 8.36
CA VAL A 102 0.58 14.87 7.94
C VAL A 102 -0.71 14.15 7.55
N MET A 103 -0.61 13.08 6.75
CA MET A 103 -1.78 12.29 6.35
C MET A 103 -2.47 11.63 7.54
N VAL A 104 -1.71 11.10 8.50
CA VAL A 104 -2.26 10.51 9.73
C VAL A 104 -3.01 11.56 10.57
N VAL A 105 -2.45 12.75 10.73
CA VAL A 105 -3.13 13.83 11.46
C VAL A 105 -4.46 14.19 10.80
N ILE A 106 -4.47 14.35 9.48
CA ILE A 106 -5.70 14.64 8.73
C ILE A 106 -6.72 13.51 8.88
N ALA A 107 -6.27 12.24 8.79
CA ALA A 107 -7.13 11.09 8.97
C ALA A 107 -7.78 11.05 10.35
N VAL A 108 -6.99 11.31 11.40
CA VAL A 108 -7.50 11.37 12.79
C VAL A 108 -8.52 12.49 12.96
N ILE A 109 -8.24 13.70 12.45
CA ILE A 109 -9.17 14.82 12.50
C ILE A 109 -10.48 14.46 11.79
N THR A 110 -10.41 13.92 10.58
CA THR A 110 -11.58 13.53 9.78
C THR A 110 -12.41 12.46 10.48
N ALA A 111 -11.78 11.41 11.01
CA ALA A 111 -12.46 10.35 11.76
C ALA A 111 -13.10 10.89 13.05
N THR A 112 -12.39 11.77 13.79
CA THR A 112 -12.92 12.38 15.01
C THR A 112 -14.15 13.22 14.72
N LEU A 113 -14.12 14.05 13.66
CA LEU A 113 -15.29 14.85 13.28
C LEU A 113 -16.48 13.97 12.89
N TYR A 114 -16.23 12.88 12.17
CA TYR A 114 -17.29 11.94 11.82
C TYR A 114 -17.93 11.31 13.06
N PHE A 115 -17.14 10.79 14.01
CA PHE A 115 -17.63 10.12 15.20
C PHE A 115 -18.22 11.08 16.25
N LEU A 116 -17.90 12.37 16.22
CA LEU A 116 -18.59 13.39 16.99
C LEU A 116 -20.03 13.58 16.53
N ILE A 117 -20.29 13.47 15.22
CA ILE A 117 -21.62 13.63 14.64
C ILE A 117 -22.41 12.31 14.76
N THR A 118 -21.73 11.17 14.58
CA THR A 118 -22.34 9.84 14.55
C THR A 118 -21.63 8.91 15.54
N PRO A 119 -21.88 9.06 16.86
CA PRO A 119 -21.21 8.26 17.87
C PRO A 119 -21.60 6.78 17.74
N LEU A 120 -20.60 5.90 17.81
CA LEU A 120 -20.83 4.46 17.91
C LEU A 120 -21.51 4.16 19.25
N LYS A 121 -22.67 3.51 19.21
CA LYS A 121 -23.41 3.12 20.43
C LYS A 121 -22.77 1.92 21.12
N GLU A 122 -22.14 1.03 20.33
CA GLU A 122 -21.47 -0.18 20.83
C GLU A 122 -20.18 -0.43 20.03
N ALA A 123 -19.18 -1.06 20.66
CA ALA A 123 -17.97 -1.48 19.98
C ALA A 123 -18.30 -2.65 19.03
N GLN A 124 -18.23 -2.40 17.74
CA GLN A 124 -18.51 -3.38 16.70
C GLN A 124 -17.42 -4.45 16.65
N SER A 125 -17.76 -5.66 16.18
CA SER A 125 -16.84 -6.80 16.10
C SER A 125 -15.62 -6.50 15.22
N GLU A 126 -15.77 -5.73 14.15
CA GLU A 126 -14.68 -5.29 13.29
C GLU A 126 -13.67 -4.39 14.00
N LEU A 127 -14.13 -3.57 14.94
CA LEU A 127 -13.25 -2.74 15.77
C LEU A 127 -12.47 -3.61 16.77
N LEU A 128 -13.18 -4.53 17.44
CA LEU A 128 -12.61 -5.41 18.45
C LEU A 128 -11.59 -6.40 17.85
N SER A 129 -11.84 -6.94 16.66
CA SER A 129 -10.92 -7.87 15.98
C SER A 129 -9.55 -7.26 15.71
N ARG A 130 -9.47 -5.93 15.53
CA ARG A 130 -8.22 -5.19 15.27
C ARG A 130 -7.44 -4.85 16.53
N THR A 131 -8.01 -5.02 17.71
CA THR A 131 -7.34 -4.77 18.99
C THR A 131 -6.53 -5.95 19.50
N SER A 132 -6.71 -7.14 18.90
CA SER A 132 -6.05 -8.39 19.28
C SER A 132 -5.23 -8.94 18.12
N PRO A 133 -4.01 -8.41 17.86
CA PRO A 133 -3.17 -8.89 16.77
C PRO A 133 -2.78 -10.34 16.98
N THR A 134 -2.87 -11.14 15.92
CA THR A 134 -2.54 -12.56 15.91
C THR A 134 -1.26 -12.82 15.10
N LEU A 135 -0.64 -13.98 15.31
CA LEU A 135 0.51 -14.42 14.49
C LEU A 135 0.13 -14.50 13.00
N TYR A 136 -1.11 -14.83 12.70
CA TYR A 136 -1.62 -14.90 11.33
C TYR A 136 -1.63 -13.53 10.64
N ASP A 137 -1.90 -12.45 11.38
CA ASP A 137 -1.87 -11.09 10.84
C ASP A 137 -0.45 -10.71 10.37
N VAL A 138 0.58 -11.14 11.12
CA VAL A 138 1.98 -10.94 10.74
C VAL A 138 2.33 -11.71 9.46
N LEU A 139 1.91 -12.97 9.35
CA LEU A 139 2.13 -13.78 8.14
C LEU A 139 1.43 -13.18 6.92
N ILE A 140 0.18 -12.74 7.08
CA ILE A 140 -0.59 -12.06 6.02
C ILE A 140 0.12 -10.77 5.59
N ALA A 141 0.62 -9.98 6.55
CA ALA A 141 1.35 -8.74 6.27
C ALA A 141 2.65 -9.00 5.49
N ILE A 142 3.41 -10.03 5.84
CA ILE A 142 4.64 -10.42 5.14
C ILE A 142 4.31 -10.86 3.70
N CYS A 143 3.35 -11.76 3.52
CA CYS A 143 2.95 -12.24 2.19
C CYS A 143 2.38 -11.11 1.33
N GLY A 144 1.51 -10.27 1.90
CA GLY A 144 0.93 -9.12 1.21
C GLY A 144 1.97 -8.06 0.83
N GLY A 145 2.92 -7.79 1.74
CA GLY A 145 4.04 -6.89 1.48
C GLY A 145 4.96 -7.39 0.37
N ALA A 146 5.31 -8.67 0.39
CA ALA A 146 6.11 -9.30 -0.66
C ALA A 146 5.39 -9.24 -2.03
N ALA A 147 4.11 -9.58 -2.08
CA ALA A 147 3.30 -9.48 -3.29
C ALA A 147 3.22 -8.04 -3.82
N GLY A 148 3.05 -7.06 -2.92
CA GLY A 148 3.01 -5.64 -3.27
C GLY A 148 4.32 -5.13 -3.89
N ILE A 149 5.46 -5.52 -3.33
CA ILE A 149 6.79 -5.16 -3.88
C ILE A 149 6.99 -5.78 -5.26
N ILE A 150 6.64 -7.06 -5.44
CA ILE A 150 6.73 -7.74 -6.74
C ILE A 150 5.82 -7.04 -7.77
N ALA A 151 4.59 -6.69 -7.40
CA ALA A 151 3.66 -5.99 -8.27
C ALA A 151 4.16 -4.61 -8.71
N LEU A 152 4.80 -3.86 -7.80
CA LEU A 152 5.40 -2.56 -8.11
C LEU A 152 6.61 -2.70 -9.04
N SER A 153 7.46 -3.71 -8.82
CA SER A 153 8.66 -3.93 -9.65
C SER A 153 8.34 -4.48 -11.05
N THR A 154 7.18 -5.13 -11.23
CA THR A 154 6.78 -5.72 -12.53
C THR A 154 5.88 -4.80 -13.37
N LYS A 155 5.38 -3.71 -12.81
CA LYS A 155 4.44 -2.80 -13.50
C LYS A 155 5.04 -2.09 -14.72
N GLY A 156 6.37 -2.03 -14.83
CA GLY A 156 7.08 -1.52 -16.01
C GLY A 156 6.92 -2.37 -17.27
N LYS A 157 6.59 -3.65 -17.14
CA LYS A 157 6.44 -4.58 -18.28
C LYS A 157 5.04 -4.61 -18.92
N GLY A 158 4.05 -3.98 -18.30
CA GLY A 158 2.64 -4.07 -18.72
C GLY A 158 2.18 -3.03 -19.75
N ASN A 159 3.01 -2.10 -20.17
CA ASN A 159 2.64 -1.03 -21.10
C ASN A 159 3.24 -1.18 -22.51
N VAL A 160 3.30 -2.40 -23.01
CA VAL A 160 3.56 -2.65 -24.43
C VAL A 160 2.41 -3.49 -24.99
N ILE A 161 1.29 -2.83 -25.21
CA ILE A 161 0.31 -3.19 -26.26
C ILE A 161 -0.28 -1.88 -26.78
#